data_e3ce13a222862541d8eeb8ce40fe1a47
#
_entry.id   e3ce13a222862541d8eeb8ce40fe1a47
#
_cell.length_a   1.000
_cell.length_b   1.000
_cell.length_c   1.000
_cell.angle_alpha   90.00
_cell.angle_beta   90.00
_cell.angle_gamma   90.00
#
_symmetry.space_group_name_H-M   'P 1'
#
loop_
_entity.id
_entity.type
_entity.pdbx_description
1 polymer ?
#
loop_
_entity_poly.entity_id
_entity_poly.type
_entity_poly.pdbx_seq_one_letter_code
_entity_poly.pdbx_strand_id
1 'polypeptide(L)'
;MRVIGVAERALDAMCKRVKRRVAFGKSIAERTVTLERIAESRIAIEQARLLVLKAAYMMDTVGNKAARAELAMVKIVVPRMTLRVLDRAIQAHGAAGVSADLPLAVAWAHARTIRLADGPDEVHREAVAKLELKKAGAPSEHR
;
A
#
# COMPACT_ATOMS: atom_id res chain seq x y z
N MET A 1 1.00 9.47 3.07
CA MET A 1 1.63 9.87 1.78
C MET A 1 3.08 9.39 1.64
N ARG A 2 3.96 9.58 2.63
CA ARG A 2 5.39 9.18 2.56
C ARG A 2 5.61 7.72 2.11
N VAL A 3 4.85 6.79 2.67
CA VAL A 3 4.94 5.35 2.37
C VAL A 3 4.42 5.04 0.96
N ILE A 4 3.43 5.79 0.45
CA ILE A 4 2.99 5.71 -0.95
C ILE A 4 4.13 6.11 -1.89
N GLY A 5 4.90 7.15 -1.56
CA GLY A 5 6.09 7.53 -2.32
C GLY A 5 7.16 6.44 -2.37
N VAL A 6 7.27 5.61 -1.33
CA VAL A 6 8.15 4.41 -1.35
C VAL A 6 7.63 3.38 -2.36
N ALA A 7 6.33 3.11 -2.38
CA ALA A 7 5.72 2.19 -3.34
C ALA A 7 5.87 2.68 -4.80
N GLU A 8 5.73 3.99 -5.04
CA GLU A 8 5.95 4.59 -6.36
C GLU A 8 7.38 4.35 -6.86
N ARG A 9 8.38 4.62 -6.02
CA ARG A 9 9.79 4.37 -6.37
C ARG A 9 10.07 2.89 -6.61
N ALA A 10 9.46 1.99 -5.83
CA ALA A 10 9.61 0.55 -6.02
C ALA A 10 8.99 0.08 -7.35
N LEU A 11 7.83 0.60 -7.72
CA LEU A 11 7.18 0.31 -8.99
C LEU A 11 8.02 0.82 -10.18
N ASP A 12 8.54 2.04 -10.10
CA ASP A 12 9.43 2.60 -11.13
C ASP A 12 10.70 1.75 -11.29
N ALA A 13 11.35 1.39 -10.18
CA ALA A 13 12.52 0.50 -10.20
C ALA A 13 12.19 -0.85 -10.82
N MET A 14 11.05 -1.46 -10.48
CA MET A 14 10.57 -2.71 -11.08
C MET A 14 10.39 -2.56 -12.59
N CYS A 15 9.71 -1.51 -13.05
CA CYS A 15 9.48 -1.26 -14.48
C CYS A 15 10.78 -1.09 -15.26
N LYS A 16 11.75 -0.33 -14.71
CA LYS A 16 13.08 -0.16 -15.31
C LYS A 16 13.83 -1.48 -15.39
N ARG A 17 13.75 -2.29 -14.33
CA ARG A 17 14.43 -3.60 -14.27
C ARG A 17 13.88 -4.55 -15.31
N VAL A 18 12.57 -4.73 -15.39
CA VAL A 18 11.95 -5.75 -16.28
C VAL A 18 12.12 -5.43 -17.75
N LYS A 19 12.21 -4.14 -18.13
CA LYS A 19 12.54 -3.71 -19.49
C LYS A 19 13.97 -4.07 -19.90
N ARG A 20 14.93 -4.01 -18.97
CA ARG A 20 16.36 -4.27 -19.25
C ARG A 20 16.72 -5.74 -19.16
N ARG A 21 16.00 -6.53 -18.38
CA ARG A 21 16.33 -7.93 -18.14
C ARG A 21 15.76 -8.82 -19.23
N VAL A 22 16.65 -9.50 -19.93
CA VAL A 22 16.31 -10.58 -20.85
C VAL A 22 16.53 -11.93 -20.17
N ALA A 23 15.58 -12.85 -20.26
CA ALA A 23 15.68 -14.22 -19.78
C ALA A 23 14.93 -15.15 -20.74
N PHE A 24 15.58 -16.27 -21.11
CA PHE A 24 15.04 -17.23 -22.08
C PHE A 24 14.64 -16.56 -23.41
N GLY A 25 15.51 -15.70 -23.93
CA GLY A 25 15.39 -15.06 -25.24
C GLY A 25 14.36 -13.92 -25.32
N LYS A 26 13.68 -13.56 -24.21
CA LYS A 26 12.67 -12.49 -24.19
C LYS A 26 12.88 -11.54 -23.02
N SER A 27 12.46 -10.28 -23.19
CA SER A 27 12.39 -9.33 -22.09
C SER A 27 11.43 -9.84 -21.02
N ILE A 28 11.79 -9.67 -19.74
CA ILE A 28 10.87 -10.02 -18.64
C ILE A 28 9.58 -9.17 -18.72
N ALA A 29 9.64 -7.97 -19.27
CA ALA A 29 8.48 -7.11 -19.47
C ALA A 29 7.42 -7.73 -20.42
N GLU A 30 7.79 -8.68 -21.26
CA GLU A 30 6.87 -9.36 -22.19
C GLU A 30 6.10 -10.53 -21.53
N ARG A 31 6.41 -10.86 -20.28
CA ARG A 31 5.76 -11.95 -19.56
C ARG A 31 4.42 -11.48 -18.97
N THR A 32 3.34 -12.21 -19.22
CA THR A 32 2.00 -11.89 -18.74
C THR A 32 1.95 -11.65 -17.23
N VAL A 33 2.62 -12.50 -16.44
CA VAL A 33 2.68 -12.37 -14.98
C VAL A 33 3.38 -11.07 -14.54
N THR A 34 4.33 -10.56 -15.34
CA THR A 34 5.03 -9.31 -15.05
C THR A 34 4.10 -8.11 -15.33
N LEU A 35 3.38 -8.14 -16.46
CA LEU A 35 2.41 -7.11 -16.81
C LEU A 35 1.28 -7.03 -15.78
N GLU A 36 0.75 -8.18 -15.36
CA GLU A 36 -0.26 -8.27 -14.30
C GLU A 36 0.24 -7.64 -12.98
N ARG A 37 1.45 -8.00 -12.52
CA ARG A 37 2.04 -7.44 -11.30
C ARG A 37 2.23 -5.93 -11.36
N ILE A 38 2.61 -5.38 -12.52
CA ILE A 38 2.75 -3.93 -12.72
C ILE A 38 1.38 -3.26 -12.65
N ALA A 39 0.39 -3.77 -13.38
CA ALA A 39 -0.96 -3.23 -13.40
C ALA A 39 -1.61 -3.22 -12.01
N GLU A 40 -1.59 -4.36 -11.31
CA GLU A 40 -2.12 -4.47 -9.96
C GLU A 40 -1.39 -3.56 -8.95
N SER A 41 -0.06 -3.38 -9.11
CA SER A 41 0.69 -2.47 -8.25
C SER A 41 0.25 -1.03 -8.45
N ARG A 42 0.05 -0.60 -9.69
CA ARG A 42 -0.48 0.73 -10.00
C ARG A 42 -1.88 0.92 -9.44
N ILE A 43 -2.78 -0.02 -9.68
CA ILE A 43 -4.16 0.03 -9.17
C ILE A 43 -4.17 0.14 -7.63
N ALA A 44 -3.40 -0.68 -6.94
CA ALA A 44 -3.35 -0.67 -5.48
C ALA A 44 -2.77 0.64 -4.91
N ILE A 45 -1.78 1.24 -5.59
CA ILE A 45 -1.22 2.55 -5.20
C ILE A 45 -2.29 3.64 -5.32
N GLU A 46 -3.04 3.67 -6.43
CA GLU A 46 -4.08 4.70 -6.63
C GLU A 46 -5.24 4.53 -5.63
N GLN A 47 -5.68 3.32 -5.36
CA GLN A 47 -6.69 3.05 -4.33
C GLN A 47 -6.23 3.54 -2.95
N ALA A 48 -4.99 3.25 -2.57
CA ALA A 48 -4.42 3.69 -1.30
C ALA A 48 -4.29 5.23 -1.24
N ARG A 49 -3.89 5.86 -2.35
CA ARG A 49 -3.78 7.32 -2.48
C ARG A 49 -5.12 8.01 -2.28
N LEU A 50 -6.16 7.54 -2.94
CA LEU A 50 -7.51 8.10 -2.82
C LEU A 50 -8.04 7.97 -1.39
N LEU A 51 -7.78 6.85 -0.71
CA LEU A 51 -8.16 6.67 0.69
C LEU A 51 -7.44 7.68 1.62
N VAL A 52 -6.14 7.91 1.39
CA VAL A 52 -5.37 8.90 2.17
C VAL A 52 -5.88 10.32 1.90
N LEU A 53 -6.18 10.67 0.65
CA LEU A 53 -6.74 11.98 0.31
C LEU A 53 -8.12 12.18 0.92
N LYS A 54 -8.97 11.15 0.90
CA LYS A 54 -10.26 11.18 1.61
C LYS A 54 -10.09 11.43 3.10
N ALA A 55 -9.17 10.70 3.75
CA ALA A 55 -8.90 10.87 5.17
C ALA A 55 -8.40 12.29 5.49
N ALA A 56 -7.48 12.84 4.69
CA ALA A 56 -7.00 14.20 4.83
C ALA A 56 -8.13 15.24 4.68
N TYR A 57 -8.93 15.12 3.63
CA TYR A 57 -10.08 15.99 3.40
C TYR A 57 -11.06 15.97 4.57
N MET A 58 -11.37 14.79 5.12
CA MET A 58 -12.26 14.67 6.28
C MET A 58 -11.64 15.28 7.53
N MET A 59 -10.34 15.14 7.75
CA MET A 59 -9.65 15.79 8.87
C MET A 59 -9.77 17.32 8.79
N ASP A 60 -9.62 17.88 7.60
CA ASP A 60 -9.66 19.33 7.37
C ASP A 60 -11.09 19.90 7.45
N THR A 61 -12.10 19.12 7.05
CA THR A 61 -13.50 19.62 6.94
C THR A 61 -14.36 19.30 8.17
N VAL A 62 -14.24 18.07 8.71
CA VAL A 62 -15.12 17.57 9.80
C VAL A 62 -14.34 17.14 11.05
N GLY A 63 -13.04 17.22 11.03
CA GLY A 63 -12.14 16.97 12.15
C GLY A 63 -11.81 15.50 12.42
N ASN A 64 -10.79 15.29 13.25
CA ASN A 64 -10.19 13.97 13.52
C ASN A 64 -11.17 12.93 14.06
N LYS A 65 -12.12 13.33 14.89
CA LYS A 65 -13.10 12.43 15.51
C LYS A 65 -14.00 11.78 14.46
N ALA A 66 -14.44 12.55 13.47
CA ALA A 66 -15.27 12.07 12.36
C ALA A 66 -14.47 11.24 11.36
N ALA A 67 -13.19 11.62 11.10
CA ALA A 67 -12.28 10.91 10.18
C ALA A 67 -11.68 9.62 10.75
N ARG A 68 -12.03 9.22 11.98
CA ARG A 68 -11.38 8.10 12.71
C ARG A 68 -11.42 6.78 11.94
N ALA A 69 -12.49 6.48 11.22
CA ALA A 69 -12.62 5.26 10.43
C ALA A 69 -11.64 5.26 9.26
N GLU A 70 -11.56 6.35 8.52
CA GLU A 70 -10.65 6.53 7.39
C GLU A 70 -9.19 6.46 7.84
N LEU A 71 -8.84 7.10 8.95
CA LEU A 71 -7.48 7.02 9.53
C LEU A 71 -7.10 5.59 9.90
N ALA A 72 -8.00 4.83 10.52
CA ALA A 72 -7.77 3.43 10.85
C ALA A 72 -7.61 2.57 9.59
N MET A 73 -8.44 2.78 8.56
CA MET A 73 -8.31 2.10 7.28
C MET A 73 -6.98 2.42 6.57
N VAL A 74 -6.55 3.68 6.56
CA VAL A 74 -5.27 4.12 6.00
C VAL A 74 -4.09 3.38 6.66
N LYS A 75 -4.11 3.23 7.97
CA LYS A 75 -3.06 2.52 8.75
C LYS A 75 -2.92 1.05 8.36
N ILE A 76 -3.99 0.43 7.88
CA ILE A 76 -3.99 -0.96 7.41
C ILE A 76 -3.61 -1.04 5.92
N VAL A 77 -4.31 -0.27 5.09
CA VAL A 77 -4.25 -0.39 3.62
C VAL A 77 -2.90 0.03 3.08
N VAL A 78 -2.39 1.20 3.51
CA VAL A 78 -1.19 1.80 2.92
C VAL A 78 0.06 0.96 3.15
N PRO A 79 0.40 0.52 4.38
CA PRO A 79 1.59 -0.31 4.58
C PRO A 79 1.50 -1.68 3.90
N ARG A 80 0.32 -2.30 3.87
CA ARG A 80 0.09 -3.59 3.20
C ARG A 80 0.29 -3.48 1.69
N MET A 81 -0.27 -2.45 1.08
CA MET A 81 -0.06 -2.15 -0.34
C MET A 81 1.43 -1.96 -0.63
N THR A 82 2.12 -1.14 0.16
CA THR A 82 3.55 -0.83 -0.03
C THR A 82 4.42 -2.07 0.09
N LEU A 83 4.18 -2.94 1.08
CA LEU A 83 4.90 -4.21 1.23
C LEU A 83 4.72 -5.10 0.01
N ARG A 84 3.50 -5.20 -0.53
CA ARG A 84 3.23 -5.99 -1.73
C ARG A 84 3.95 -5.47 -2.96
N VAL A 85 3.98 -4.15 -3.16
CA VAL A 85 4.69 -3.52 -4.28
C VAL A 85 6.20 -3.71 -4.15
N LEU A 86 6.75 -3.53 -2.96
CA LEU A 86 8.17 -3.77 -2.67
C LEU A 86 8.56 -5.23 -2.89
N ASP A 87 7.76 -6.17 -2.42
CA ASP A 87 7.99 -7.60 -2.62
C ASP A 87 8.06 -7.98 -4.11
N ARG A 88 7.13 -7.44 -4.91
CA ARG A 88 7.14 -7.61 -6.37
C ARG A 88 8.38 -6.99 -7.02
N ALA A 89 8.82 -5.83 -6.55
CA ALA A 89 10.03 -5.18 -7.03
C ALA A 89 11.28 -5.99 -6.67
N ILE A 90 11.39 -6.49 -5.43
CA ILE A 90 12.46 -7.38 -4.98
C ILE A 90 12.49 -8.62 -5.87
N GLN A 91 11.36 -9.28 -6.09
CA GLN A 91 11.25 -10.46 -6.95
C GLN A 91 11.75 -10.18 -8.37
N ALA A 92 11.42 -9.03 -8.96
CA ALA A 92 11.87 -8.65 -10.30
C ALA A 92 13.38 -8.40 -10.39
N HIS A 93 14.01 -7.98 -9.30
CA HIS A 93 15.46 -7.76 -9.22
C HIS A 93 16.23 -9.05 -8.90
N GLY A 94 15.58 -10.08 -8.34
CA GLY A 94 16.22 -11.30 -7.87
C GLY A 94 17.16 -11.04 -6.69
N ALA A 95 18.32 -11.70 -6.63
CA ALA A 95 19.27 -11.56 -5.53
C ALA A 95 19.70 -10.10 -5.25
N ALA A 96 19.82 -9.26 -6.27
CA ALA A 96 20.10 -7.84 -6.09
C ALA A 96 18.99 -7.11 -5.31
N GLY A 97 17.75 -7.58 -5.37
CA GLY A 97 16.62 -6.99 -4.64
C GLY A 97 16.71 -7.14 -3.11
N VAL A 98 17.47 -8.13 -2.64
CA VAL A 98 17.70 -8.40 -1.21
C VAL A 98 19.10 -8.00 -0.74
N SER A 99 19.97 -7.54 -1.67
CA SER A 99 21.32 -7.05 -1.34
C SER A 99 21.27 -5.60 -0.85
N ALA A 100 22.40 -5.11 -0.34
CA ALA A 100 22.58 -3.72 0.05
C ALA A 100 22.73 -2.74 -1.14
N ASP A 101 22.91 -3.27 -2.37
CA ASP A 101 23.08 -2.46 -3.57
C ASP A 101 21.81 -1.68 -3.97
N LEU A 102 20.66 -2.18 -3.54
CA LEU A 102 19.36 -1.56 -3.79
C LEU A 102 18.61 -1.30 -2.46
N PRO A 103 17.89 -0.19 -2.35
CA PRO A 103 17.19 0.16 -1.11
C PRO A 103 15.89 -0.65 -0.88
N LEU A 104 15.61 -1.68 -1.70
CA LEU A 104 14.32 -2.37 -1.69
C LEU A 104 14.09 -3.18 -0.42
N ALA A 105 15.07 -3.98 0.02
CA ALA A 105 14.95 -4.80 1.23
C ALA A 105 14.83 -3.95 2.50
N VAL A 106 15.63 -2.89 2.60
CA VAL A 106 15.56 -1.94 3.73
C VAL A 106 14.22 -1.20 3.72
N ALA A 107 13.73 -0.77 2.55
CA ALA A 107 12.42 -0.13 2.42
C ALA A 107 11.29 -1.08 2.80
N TRP A 108 11.40 -2.38 2.47
CA TRP A 108 10.44 -3.41 2.86
C TRP A 108 10.40 -3.58 4.38
N ALA A 109 11.56 -3.72 5.03
CA ALA A 109 11.66 -3.82 6.49
C ALA A 109 11.06 -2.59 7.17
N HIS A 110 11.37 -1.39 6.68
CA HIS A 110 10.79 -0.14 7.20
C HIS A 110 9.26 -0.09 7.00
N ALA A 111 8.75 -0.44 5.83
CA ALA A 111 7.30 -0.49 5.59
C ALA A 111 6.62 -1.52 6.50
N ARG A 112 7.31 -2.62 6.86
CA ARG A 112 6.81 -3.63 7.80
C ARG A 112 6.68 -3.08 9.22
N THR A 113 7.60 -2.24 9.68
CA THR A 113 7.53 -1.64 11.03
C THR A 113 6.31 -0.72 11.19
N ILE A 114 5.86 -0.06 10.12
CA ILE A 114 4.69 0.83 10.14
C ILE A 114 3.39 0.09 10.49
N ARG A 115 3.32 -1.22 10.24
CA ARG A 115 2.19 -2.06 10.64
C ARG A 115 2.17 -2.38 12.15
N LEU A 116 3.22 -2.04 12.88
CA LEU A 116 3.37 -2.25 14.31
C LEU A 116 3.33 -0.94 15.08
N ALA A 117 3.96 0.11 14.54
CA ALA A 117 4.02 1.44 15.14
C ALA A 117 2.62 2.07 15.29
N ASP A 118 2.40 2.81 16.35
CA ASP A 118 1.15 3.52 16.65
C ASP A 118 -0.11 2.63 16.64
N GLY A 119 0.05 1.40 17.09
CA GLY A 119 -0.96 0.34 17.09
C GLY A 119 -0.83 -0.63 15.90
N PRO A 120 -0.86 -1.94 16.17
CA PRO A 120 -0.82 -2.96 15.13
C PRO A 120 -2.11 -3.02 14.32
N ASP A 121 -2.07 -3.73 13.18
CA ASP A 121 -3.22 -3.90 12.27
C ASP A 121 -4.51 -4.33 12.99
N GLU A 122 -4.38 -5.16 14.03
CA GLU A 122 -5.49 -5.73 14.80
C GLU A 122 -6.29 -4.64 15.53
N VAL A 123 -5.60 -3.69 16.15
CA VAL A 123 -6.22 -2.54 16.84
C VAL A 123 -7.01 -1.69 15.86
N HIS A 124 -6.45 -1.43 14.69
CA HIS A 124 -7.14 -0.61 13.67
C HIS A 124 -8.33 -1.35 13.03
N ARG A 125 -8.23 -2.68 12.83
CA ARG A 125 -9.35 -3.50 12.36
C ARG A 125 -10.49 -3.50 13.35
N GLU A 126 -10.20 -3.69 14.63
CA GLU A 126 -11.21 -3.62 15.69
C GLU A 126 -11.88 -2.25 15.72
N ALA A 127 -11.12 -1.17 15.58
CA ALA A 127 -11.67 0.19 15.55
C ALA A 127 -12.64 0.38 14.38
N VAL A 128 -12.27 -0.07 13.17
CA VAL A 128 -13.16 -0.02 11.98
C VAL A 128 -14.42 -0.82 12.22
N ALA A 129 -14.31 -2.07 12.70
CA ALA A 129 -15.45 -2.95 12.92
C ALA A 129 -16.42 -2.36 13.95
N LYS A 130 -15.92 -1.84 15.09
CA LYS A 130 -16.76 -1.20 16.11
C LYS A 130 -17.50 0.02 15.58
N LEU A 131 -16.86 0.81 14.71
CA LEU A 131 -17.52 1.98 14.10
C LEU A 131 -18.62 1.56 13.13
N GLU A 132 -18.43 0.51 12.33
CA GLU A 132 -19.48 0.00 11.44
C GLU A 132 -20.65 -0.61 12.20
N LEU A 133 -20.40 -1.40 13.25
CA LEU A 133 -21.46 -1.94 14.11
C LEU A 133 -22.26 -0.84 14.78
N LYS A 134 -21.61 0.25 15.21
CA LYS A 134 -22.31 1.40 15.79
C LYS A 134 -23.23 2.08 14.78
N LYS A 135 -22.85 2.20 13.52
CA LYS A 135 -23.69 2.75 12.45
C LYS A 135 -24.93 1.87 12.21
N ALA A 136 -24.73 0.55 12.17
CA ALA A 136 -25.82 -0.40 11.94
C ALA A 136 -26.85 -0.46 13.10
N GLY A 137 -26.44 -0.15 14.33
CA GLY A 137 -27.31 -0.10 15.50
C GLY A 137 -27.98 1.26 15.75
N ALA A 138 -27.65 2.30 14.97
CA ALA A 138 -28.33 3.59 15.07
C ALA A 138 -29.73 3.48 14.43
N PRO A 139 -30.82 3.95 15.09
CA PRO A 139 -32.13 4.02 14.45
C PRO A 139 -32.00 4.82 13.15
N SER A 140 -32.52 4.29 12.06
CA SER A 140 -32.65 5.04 10.81
C SER A 140 -33.54 6.25 11.10
N GLU A 141 -32.98 7.46 11.14
CA GLU A 141 -33.77 8.67 11.03
C GLU A 141 -34.37 8.71 9.64
N HIS A 142 -35.49 8.01 9.47
CA HIS A 142 -36.37 8.24 8.32
C HIS A 142 -36.98 9.65 8.48
N ARG A 143 -36.47 10.58 7.72
CA ARG A 143 -37.21 11.76 7.27
C ARG A 143 -37.20 11.82 5.76
#